data_56e8ce524bfdba0337d2b9c2a7bb6354
#
_entry.id   56e8ce524bfdba0337d2b9c2a7bb6354
#
_cell.length_a   1.000
_cell.length_b   1.000
_cell.length_c   1.000
_cell.angle_alpha   90.00
_cell.angle_beta   90.00
_cell.angle_gamma   90.00
#
_symmetry.space_group_name_H-M   'P 1'
#
loop_
_entity.id
_entity.type
_entity.pdbx_description
1 polymer ?
#
loop_
_entity_poly.entity_id
_entity_poly.type
_entity_poly.pdbx_seq_one_letter_code
_entity_poly.pdbx_strand_id
1 'polypeptide(L)'
;MVTWMILYNDDMFNVLSKIEPQSIDLLLTDLPYGTLNKKRNQWDRVIDYDRFWEYVNTICKPNAAIVSTAAQPFTSELISTNYADFKYCLIWE
;
A
#
# COMPACT_ATOMS: atom_id res chain seq x y z
N MET A 1 23.59 -18.66 4.60
CA MET A 1 22.49 -17.70 4.80
C MET A 1 21.16 -18.37 4.46
N VAL A 2 20.19 -18.29 5.33
CA VAL A 2 18.85 -18.80 5.07
C VAL A 2 17.97 -17.65 4.60
N THR A 3 17.33 -17.83 3.44
CA THR A 3 16.38 -16.86 2.92
C THR A 3 14.97 -17.34 3.19
N TRP A 4 14.15 -16.47 3.79
CA TRP A 4 12.77 -16.76 4.12
C TRP A 4 11.82 -16.00 3.22
N MET A 5 10.79 -16.68 2.75
CA MET A 5 9.68 -16.08 2.04
C MET A 5 8.38 -16.66 2.56
N ILE A 6 7.44 -15.80 2.88
CA ILE A 6 6.09 -16.20 3.28
C ILE A 6 5.12 -15.62 2.26
N LEU A 7 4.25 -16.47 1.72
CA LEU A 7 3.22 -16.07 0.77
C LEU A 7 1.85 -16.19 1.42
N TYR A 8 1.06 -15.12 1.34
CA TYR A 8 -0.34 -15.12 1.73
C TYR A 8 -1.20 -14.83 0.51
N ASN A 9 -2.20 -15.66 0.26
CA ASN A 9 -3.20 -15.44 -0.77
C ASN A 9 -4.49 -15.00 -0.09
N ASP A 10 -4.57 -13.72 0.24
CA ASP A 10 -5.69 -13.16 1.00
C ASP A 10 -5.73 -11.64 0.80
N ASP A 11 -6.82 -11.02 1.23
CA ASP A 11 -6.91 -9.58 1.34
C ASP A 11 -5.84 -9.07 2.32
N MET A 12 -5.16 -7.98 1.97
CA MET A 12 -4.06 -7.48 2.79
C MET A 12 -4.50 -7.14 4.23
N PHE A 13 -5.74 -6.66 4.40
CA PHE A 13 -6.24 -6.32 5.73
C PHE A 13 -6.45 -7.54 6.61
N ASN A 14 -6.71 -8.71 6.01
CA ASN A 14 -6.84 -9.97 6.75
C ASN A 14 -5.47 -10.52 7.19
N VAL A 15 -4.41 -10.12 6.51
CA VAL A 15 -3.05 -10.59 6.78
C VAL A 15 -2.41 -9.84 7.95
N LEU A 16 -2.93 -8.67 8.31
CA LEU A 16 -2.34 -7.79 9.32
C LEU A 16 -2.01 -8.50 10.63
N SER A 17 -2.92 -9.34 11.11
CA SER A 17 -2.73 -10.08 12.36
C SER A 17 -1.61 -11.11 12.31
N LYS A 18 -1.13 -11.46 11.12
CA LYS A 18 -0.07 -12.44 10.89
C LYS A 18 1.30 -11.80 10.75
N ILE A 19 1.36 -10.46 10.68
CA ILE A 19 2.60 -9.70 10.55
C ILE A 19 2.93 -9.10 11.90
N GLU A 20 4.16 -9.32 12.36
CA GLU A 20 4.62 -8.74 13.60
C GLU A 20 4.63 -7.19 13.51
N PRO A 21 4.08 -6.48 14.49
CA PRO A 21 4.11 -5.02 14.51
C PRO A 21 5.54 -4.48 14.42
N GLN A 22 5.72 -3.37 13.68
CA GLN A 22 7.00 -2.67 13.56
C GLN A 22 8.15 -3.57 13.05
N SER A 23 7.81 -4.51 12.14
CA SER A 23 8.79 -5.46 11.60
C SER A 23 9.19 -5.18 10.15
N ILE A 24 8.46 -4.32 9.45
CA ILE A 24 8.63 -4.10 8.01
C ILE A 24 9.56 -2.90 7.75
N ASP A 25 10.58 -3.12 6.93
CA ASP A 25 11.54 -2.10 6.51
C ASP A 25 11.16 -1.47 5.18
N LEU A 26 10.46 -2.21 4.32
CA LEU A 26 10.02 -1.76 3.00
C LEU A 26 8.64 -2.32 2.71
N LEU A 27 7.71 -1.45 2.41
CA LEU A 27 6.40 -1.83 1.85
C LEU A 27 6.38 -1.42 0.38
N LEU A 28 6.25 -2.41 -0.51
CA LEU A 28 6.07 -2.20 -1.93
C LEU A 28 4.68 -2.70 -2.31
N THR A 29 3.84 -1.84 -2.83
CA THR A 29 2.44 -2.15 -3.07
C THR A 29 1.93 -1.63 -4.41
N ASP A 30 0.92 -2.34 -4.93
CA ASP A 30 0.18 -1.96 -6.13
C ASP A 30 -1.30 -1.91 -5.76
N LEU A 31 -1.74 -0.74 -5.30
CA LEU A 31 -3.10 -0.54 -4.81
C LEU A 31 -4.09 -0.37 -5.97
N PRO A 32 -5.37 -0.72 -5.79
CA PRO A 32 -6.38 -0.44 -6.79
C PRO A 32 -6.63 1.07 -6.88
N TYR A 33 -6.68 1.59 -8.12
CA TYR A 33 -6.79 3.03 -8.35
C TYR A 33 -8.24 3.53 -8.43
N GLY A 34 -9.20 2.64 -8.64
CA GLY A 34 -10.62 3.00 -8.79
C GLY A 34 -10.93 3.66 -10.12
N THR A 35 -10.08 3.49 -11.14
CA THR A 35 -10.22 4.15 -12.44
C THR A 35 -10.78 3.26 -13.54
N LEU A 36 -10.89 1.95 -13.31
CA LEU A 36 -11.41 0.99 -14.28
C LEU A 36 -12.94 0.90 -14.22
N ASN A 37 -13.52 0.34 -15.27
CA ASN A 37 -14.97 0.13 -15.34
C ASN A 37 -15.44 -0.79 -14.21
N LYS A 38 -16.27 -0.27 -13.31
CA LYS A 38 -16.74 -0.99 -12.12
C LYS A 38 -17.61 -2.20 -12.44
N LYS A 39 -18.29 -2.22 -13.60
CA LYS A 39 -19.12 -3.39 -14.00
C LYS A 39 -18.26 -4.60 -14.33
N ARG A 40 -17.08 -4.39 -14.92
CA ARG A 40 -16.15 -5.45 -15.31
C ARG A 40 -15.07 -5.70 -14.28
N ASN A 41 -14.70 -4.68 -13.50
CA ASN A 41 -13.56 -4.69 -12.59
C ASN A 41 -14.01 -4.29 -11.19
N GLN A 42 -14.86 -5.10 -10.58
CA GLN A 42 -15.41 -4.83 -9.24
C GLN A 42 -14.32 -4.78 -8.17
N TRP A 43 -13.17 -5.41 -8.43
CA TRP A 43 -12.01 -5.40 -7.54
C TRP A 43 -11.29 -4.05 -7.52
N ASP A 44 -11.47 -3.20 -8.56
CA ASP A 44 -10.78 -1.91 -8.68
C ASP A 44 -11.55 -0.82 -7.93
N ARG A 45 -11.64 -0.97 -6.64
CA ARG A 45 -12.22 0.05 -5.75
C ARG A 45 -11.12 0.80 -5.07
N VAL A 46 -11.29 2.12 -4.93
CA VAL A 46 -10.38 2.93 -4.14
C VAL A 46 -10.32 2.38 -2.72
N ILE A 47 -9.11 2.19 -2.22
CA ILE A 47 -8.87 1.69 -0.88
C ILE A 47 -9.35 2.71 0.17
N ASP A 48 -9.76 2.22 1.33
CA ASP A 48 -9.98 3.08 2.49
C ASP A 48 -8.62 3.61 2.96
N TYR A 49 -8.36 4.88 2.71
CA TYR A 49 -7.07 5.49 2.98
C TYR A 49 -6.72 5.50 4.46
N ASP A 50 -7.68 5.81 5.33
CA ASP A 50 -7.45 5.83 6.77
C ASP A 50 -7.04 4.44 7.26
N ARG A 51 -7.74 3.42 6.80
CA ARG A 51 -7.46 2.03 7.16
C ARG A 51 -6.12 1.57 6.60
N PHE A 52 -5.78 2.01 5.39
CA PHE A 52 -4.50 1.69 4.77
C PHE A 52 -3.33 2.29 5.58
N TRP A 53 -3.41 3.56 5.93
CA TRP A 53 -2.34 4.22 6.68
C TRP A 53 -2.22 3.69 8.11
N GLU A 54 -3.33 3.33 8.73
CA GLU A 54 -3.33 2.64 10.02
C GLU A 54 -2.59 1.29 9.92
N TYR A 55 -2.87 0.53 8.86
CA TYR A 55 -2.19 -0.73 8.56
C TYR A 55 -0.68 -0.52 8.42
N VAL A 56 -0.29 0.43 7.60
CA VAL A 56 1.11 0.79 7.36
C VAL A 56 1.81 1.16 8.67
N ASN A 57 1.19 2.01 9.47
CA ASN A 57 1.75 2.45 10.74
C ASN A 57 1.88 1.33 11.76
N THR A 58 1.04 0.30 11.65
CA THR A 58 1.09 -0.85 12.54
C THR A 58 2.27 -1.76 12.22
N ILE A 59 2.50 -2.07 10.95
CA ILE A 59 3.50 -3.09 10.57
C ILE A 59 4.86 -2.51 10.22
N CYS A 60 4.92 -1.28 9.75
CA CYS A 60 6.17 -0.65 9.31
C CYS A 60 6.92 -0.01 10.46
N LYS A 61 8.25 -0.09 10.40
CA LYS A 61 9.13 0.65 11.30
C LYS A 61 9.01 2.15 11.03
N PRO A 62 9.34 3.03 11.99
CA PRO A 62 9.20 4.48 11.80
C PRO A 62 9.94 5.05 10.60
N ASN A 63 11.07 4.45 10.22
CA ASN A 63 11.89 4.87 9.09
C ASN A 63 11.76 3.96 7.86
N ALA A 64 10.72 3.13 7.80
CA ALA A 64 10.49 2.26 6.67
C ALA A 64 10.21 3.05 5.39
N ALA A 65 10.64 2.51 4.25
CA ALA A 65 10.29 3.05 2.96
C ALA A 65 8.95 2.46 2.49
N ILE A 66 8.10 3.30 1.92
CA ILE A 66 6.81 2.89 1.36
C ILE A 66 6.77 3.32 -0.10
N VAL A 67 6.62 2.35 -0.98
CA VAL A 67 6.60 2.57 -2.43
C VAL A 67 5.29 2.00 -2.99
N SER A 68 4.54 2.83 -3.69
CA SER A 68 3.29 2.43 -4.31
C SER A 68 3.30 2.80 -5.79
N THR A 69 2.82 1.89 -6.63
CA THR A 69 2.45 2.26 -7.98
C THR A 69 1.27 3.21 -7.94
N ALA A 70 1.14 4.09 -8.90
CA ALA A 70 0.07 5.07 -8.94
C ALA A 70 -0.12 5.65 -10.34
N ALA A 71 -1.34 6.11 -10.59
CA ALA A 71 -1.71 6.86 -11.78
C ALA A 71 -2.76 7.90 -11.39
N GLN A 72 -2.80 9.03 -12.09
CA GLN A 72 -3.77 10.07 -11.79
C GLN A 72 -5.21 9.63 -12.12
N PRO A 73 -6.23 10.06 -11.36
CA PRO A 73 -6.18 10.99 -10.21
C PRO A 73 -5.79 10.33 -8.87
N PHE A 74 -5.65 9.01 -8.83
CA PHE A 74 -5.31 8.26 -7.61
C PHE A 74 -4.01 8.77 -6.98
N THR A 75 -2.99 9.09 -7.78
CA THR A 75 -1.71 9.61 -7.28
C THR A 75 -1.92 10.80 -6.36
N SER A 76 -2.67 11.81 -6.82
CA SER A 76 -2.92 13.02 -6.04
C SER A 76 -3.73 12.74 -4.77
N GLU A 77 -4.71 11.85 -4.87
CA GLU A 77 -5.53 11.47 -3.71
C GLU A 77 -4.68 10.77 -2.66
N LEU A 78 -3.89 9.79 -3.06
CA LEU A 78 -3.03 9.04 -2.15
C LEU A 78 -2.05 9.96 -1.42
N ILE A 79 -1.40 10.86 -2.16
CA ILE A 79 -0.45 11.83 -1.59
C ILE A 79 -1.17 12.74 -0.59
N SER A 80 -2.35 13.24 -0.92
CA SER A 80 -3.09 14.17 -0.06
C SER A 80 -3.52 13.55 1.26
N THR A 81 -3.74 12.24 1.30
CA THR A 81 -4.14 11.54 2.53
C THR A 81 -3.00 11.38 3.53
N ASN A 82 -1.75 11.54 3.09
CA ASN A 82 -0.58 11.48 3.98
C ASN A 82 0.55 12.38 3.44
N TYR A 83 0.21 13.63 3.20
CA TYR A 83 1.12 14.60 2.60
C TYR A 83 2.42 14.77 3.40
N ALA A 84 2.35 14.71 4.72
CA ALA A 84 3.50 14.92 5.60
C ALA A 84 4.63 13.89 5.35
N ASP A 85 4.28 12.68 4.95
CA ASP A 85 5.24 11.60 4.71
C ASP A 85 5.64 11.46 3.25
N PHE A 86 5.03 12.25 2.36
CA PHE A 86 5.36 12.19 0.94
C PHE A 86 6.76 12.71 0.66
N LYS A 87 7.52 11.97 -0.16
CA LYS A 87 8.89 12.32 -0.53
C LYS A 87 8.99 12.77 -1.99
N TYR A 88 8.73 11.88 -2.93
CA TYR A 88 8.85 12.19 -4.34
C TYR A 88 8.21 11.09 -5.21
N CYS A 89 8.03 11.40 -6.48
CA CYS A 89 7.59 10.44 -7.48
C CYS A 89 8.76 9.97 -8.32
N LEU A 90 8.73 8.67 -8.67
CA LEU A 90 9.60 8.09 -9.68
C LEU A 90 8.75 7.85 -10.93
N ILE A 91 9.29 8.19 -12.09
CA ILE A 91 8.61 7.98 -13.37
C ILE A 91 9.27 6.82 -14.08
N TRP A 92 8.45 5.82 -14.42
CA TRP A 92 8.88 4.67 -15.17
C TRP A 92 8.59 4.91 -16.66
N GLU A 93 9.63 4.87 -17.47
CA GLU A 93 9.52 4.99 -18.94
C GLU A 93 9.76 3.65 -19.64
#